data_db9fd696c1f1dd1653f0e5533ab24c05
#
_entry.id   db9fd696c1f1dd1653f0e5533ab24c05
#
_cell.length_a   1.000
_cell.length_b   1.000
_cell.length_c   1.000
_cell.angle_alpha   90.00
_cell.angle_beta   90.00
_cell.angle_gamma   90.00
#
_symmetry.space_group_name_H-M   'P 1'
#
loop_
_entity.id
_entity.type
_entity.pdbx_description
1 polymer ?
#
loop_
_entity_poly.entity_id
_entity_poly.type
_entity_poly.pdbx_seq_one_letter_code
_entity_poly.pdbx_strand_id
1 'polypeptide(L)'
;MTVDKNQAMVDFLVTCPAVRRNPLFFNFAKAKEDNNQFMTLSNEIKLHEPYVDGAVLKQYRFILITYKTISFNPVVKDVGYPDENITEMAEFQEVIDWVKEQQELSNYPDFGEQCIIDEMMVLSDNPVLYDVDESVSPALARYSITIQVNYLDNSQKLWQN
;
A
#
# COMPACT_ATOMS: atom_id res chain seq x y z
N MET A 1 22.28 -4.88 12.41
CA MET A 1 21.49 -3.65 12.31
C MET A 1 20.09 -4.01 11.84
N THR A 2 19.07 -3.50 12.50
CA THR A 2 17.68 -3.74 12.11
C THR A 2 17.29 -2.79 10.97
N VAL A 3 16.73 -3.34 9.90
CA VAL A 3 16.21 -2.53 8.79
C VAL A 3 14.87 -1.92 9.19
N ASP A 4 14.71 -0.64 8.95
CA ASP A 4 13.43 0.03 9.08
C ASP A 4 12.50 -0.40 7.94
N LYS A 5 11.48 -1.19 8.27
CA LYS A 5 10.56 -1.73 7.27
C LYS A 5 9.69 -0.67 6.61
N ASN A 6 9.36 0.40 7.34
CA ASN A 6 8.62 1.51 6.77
C ASN A 6 9.44 2.20 5.69
N GLN A 7 10.72 2.46 5.95
CA GLN A 7 11.61 3.04 4.97
C GLN A 7 11.81 2.11 3.77
N ALA A 8 12.00 0.82 4.02
CA ALA A 8 12.14 -0.18 2.96
C ALA A 8 10.91 -0.24 2.06
N MET A 9 9.71 -0.15 2.63
CA MET A 9 8.47 -0.11 1.84
C MET A 9 8.32 1.17 1.05
N VAL A 10 8.64 2.32 1.63
CA VAL A 10 8.61 3.60 0.90
C VAL A 10 9.59 3.56 -0.27
N ASP A 11 10.82 3.11 -0.04
CA ASP A 11 11.83 2.98 -1.09
C ASP A 11 11.38 2.04 -2.21
N PHE A 12 10.69 0.98 -1.86
CA PHE A 12 10.11 0.04 -2.83
C PHE A 12 8.95 0.66 -3.61
N LEU A 13 8.01 1.30 -2.92
CA LEU A 13 6.82 1.90 -3.54
C LEU A 13 7.17 3.01 -4.54
N VAL A 14 8.20 3.81 -4.28
CA VAL A 14 8.60 4.87 -5.21
C VAL A 14 9.20 4.34 -6.51
N THR A 15 9.45 3.04 -6.62
CA THR A 15 9.80 2.41 -7.89
C THR A 15 8.56 2.14 -8.76
N CYS A 16 7.36 2.18 -8.18
CA CYS A 16 6.10 2.09 -8.92
C CYS A 16 5.86 3.37 -9.72
N PRO A 17 5.72 3.31 -11.04
CA PRO A 17 5.51 4.52 -11.84
C PRO A 17 4.28 5.33 -11.44
N ALA A 18 3.19 4.64 -11.06
CA ALA A 18 1.95 5.31 -10.64
C ALA A 18 2.11 6.06 -9.31
N VAL A 19 2.89 5.53 -8.37
CA VAL A 19 3.19 6.21 -7.10
C VAL A 19 4.17 7.38 -7.32
N ARG A 20 5.18 7.18 -8.16
CA ARG A 20 6.23 8.17 -8.39
C ARG A 20 5.75 9.44 -9.09
N ARG A 21 4.62 9.38 -9.81
CA ARG A 21 4.06 10.54 -10.52
C ARG A 21 3.61 11.66 -9.60
N ASN A 22 3.26 11.34 -8.36
CA ASN A 22 2.64 12.26 -7.40
C ASN A 22 3.39 12.23 -6.06
N PRO A 23 3.32 13.31 -5.27
CA PRO A 23 3.97 13.32 -3.95
C PRO A 23 3.47 12.21 -3.04
N LEU A 24 4.40 11.56 -2.34
CA LEU A 24 4.11 10.53 -1.34
C LEU A 24 4.54 11.05 0.03
N PHE A 25 3.61 11.07 0.97
CA PHE A 25 3.84 11.53 2.34
C PHE A 25 3.69 10.38 3.32
N PHE A 26 4.54 10.33 4.32
CA PHE A 26 4.50 9.32 5.37
C PHE A 26 3.59 9.79 6.53
N ASN A 27 2.55 9.03 6.81
CA ASN A 27 1.50 9.23 7.82
C ASN A 27 0.66 10.51 7.65
N PHE A 28 1.26 11.64 7.34
CA PHE A 28 0.56 12.92 7.29
C PHE A 28 0.70 13.54 5.90
N ALA A 29 -0.42 13.81 5.26
CA ALA A 29 -0.48 14.51 3.98
C ALA A 29 -1.48 15.64 4.05
N LYS A 30 -1.16 16.75 3.38
CA LYS A 30 -2.15 17.81 3.18
C LYS A 30 -3.23 17.34 2.22
N ALA A 31 -4.47 17.75 2.48
CA ALA A 31 -5.59 17.50 1.60
C ALA A 31 -5.44 18.31 0.31
N LYS A 32 -4.81 17.70 -0.67
CA LYS A 32 -4.58 18.24 -2.00
C LYS A 32 -4.72 17.14 -3.02
N GLU A 33 -5.37 17.46 -4.15
CA GLU A 33 -5.56 16.52 -5.25
C GLU A 33 -4.22 15.87 -5.64
N ASP A 34 -4.27 14.56 -5.88
CA ASP A 34 -3.16 13.69 -6.25
C ASP A 34 -2.08 13.47 -5.18
N ASN A 35 -2.19 14.05 -3.99
CA ASN A 35 -1.31 13.66 -2.90
C ASN A 35 -1.56 12.20 -2.50
N ASN A 36 -0.47 11.48 -2.28
CA ASN A 36 -0.49 10.12 -1.77
C ASN A 36 -0.01 10.10 -0.31
N GLN A 37 -0.62 9.26 0.48
CA GLN A 37 -0.30 9.11 1.89
C GLN A 37 -0.02 7.64 2.20
N PHE A 38 1.17 7.37 2.74
CA PHE A 38 1.51 6.08 3.31
C PHE A 38 1.15 6.11 4.79
N MET A 39 0.16 5.30 5.18
CA MET A 39 -0.30 5.26 6.56
C MET A 39 0.04 3.91 7.20
N THR A 40 0.77 3.97 8.31
CA THR A 40 1.15 2.76 9.04
C THR A 40 -0.07 2.15 9.75
N LEU A 41 -0.07 0.82 9.80
CA LEU A 41 -1.01 0.04 10.58
C LEU A 41 -0.27 -0.64 11.73
N SER A 42 -1.01 -1.26 12.64
CA SER A 42 -0.41 -2.15 13.64
C SER A 42 0.16 -3.37 12.89
N ASN A 43 1.47 -3.42 12.78
CA ASN A 43 2.19 -4.40 11.97
C ASN A 43 2.96 -5.39 12.84
N GLU A 44 3.66 -6.30 12.17
CA GLU A 44 4.51 -7.32 12.78
C GLU A 44 3.75 -8.32 13.67
N ILE A 45 2.48 -8.54 13.35
CA ILE A 45 1.67 -9.55 14.02
C ILE A 45 2.25 -10.92 13.70
N LYS A 46 2.49 -11.73 14.74
CA LYS A 46 2.86 -13.13 14.55
C LYS A 46 1.68 -13.88 13.96
N LEU A 47 1.91 -14.60 12.86
CA LEU A 47 0.85 -15.39 12.22
C LEU A 47 0.62 -16.73 12.92
N HIS A 48 1.65 -17.26 13.60
CA HIS A 48 1.59 -18.47 14.41
C HIS A 48 2.76 -18.51 15.40
N GLU A 49 2.76 -19.51 16.25
CA GLU A 49 3.87 -19.71 17.20
C GLU A 49 5.22 -19.84 16.47
N PRO A 50 6.31 -19.39 17.12
CA PRO A 50 7.64 -19.50 16.52
C PRO A 50 7.98 -20.95 16.16
N TYR A 51 8.75 -21.11 15.09
CA TYR A 51 9.31 -22.40 14.74
C TYR A 51 10.32 -22.86 15.79
N VAL A 52 10.62 -24.16 15.79
CA VAL A 52 11.54 -24.78 16.76
C VAL A 52 12.92 -24.10 16.79
N ASP A 53 13.38 -23.61 15.64
CA ASP A 53 14.66 -22.89 15.52
C ASP A 53 14.59 -21.42 15.92
N GLY A 54 13.43 -20.93 16.34
CA GLY A 54 13.22 -19.54 16.75
C GLY A 54 12.79 -18.60 15.63
N ALA A 55 12.72 -19.07 14.38
CA ALA A 55 12.19 -18.26 13.28
C ALA A 55 10.70 -17.97 13.48
N VAL A 56 10.25 -16.79 13.10
CA VAL A 56 8.87 -16.33 13.29
C VAL A 56 8.29 -15.85 11.98
N LEU A 57 7.12 -16.37 11.62
CA LEU A 57 6.36 -15.84 10.48
C LEU A 57 5.58 -14.61 10.93
N LYS A 58 5.83 -13.48 10.30
CA LYS A 58 5.26 -12.17 10.65
C LYS A 58 4.54 -11.55 9.47
N GLN A 59 3.73 -10.57 9.78
CA GLN A 59 2.95 -9.82 8.82
C GLN A 59 3.22 -8.33 8.98
N TYR A 60 3.49 -7.67 7.87
CA TYR A 60 3.60 -6.21 7.79
C TYR A 60 2.47 -5.67 6.91
N ARG A 61 1.72 -4.68 7.39
CA ARG A 61 0.64 -4.05 6.63
C ARG A 61 0.72 -2.53 6.69
N PHE A 62 0.27 -1.91 5.61
CA PHE A 62 0.09 -0.47 5.56
C PHE A 62 -1.06 -0.13 4.59
N ILE A 63 -1.56 1.10 4.71
CA ILE A 63 -2.57 1.63 3.80
C ILE A 63 -1.92 2.70 2.94
N LEU A 64 -2.13 2.62 1.64
CA LEU A 64 -1.80 3.70 0.71
C LEU A 64 -3.10 4.42 0.37
N ILE A 65 -3.11 5.74 0.59
CA ILE A 65 -4.28 6.60 0.37
C ILE A 65 -3.94 7.63 -0.70
N THR A 66 -4.88 7.92 -1.58
CA THR A 66 -4.76 9.00 -2.55
C THR A 66 -5.95 9.95 -2.46
N TYR A 67 -5.69 11.25 -2.63
CA TYR A 67 -6.73 12.28 -2.67
C TYR A 67 -7.16 12.51 -4.11
N LYS A 68 -8.46 12.45 -4.37
CA LYS A 68 -9.04 12.67 -5.69
C LYS A 68 -10.20 13.65 -5.64
N THR A 69 -10.38 14.39 -6.72
CA THR A 69 -11.51 15.29 -6.90
C THR A 69 -12.82 14.51 -6.92
N ILE A 70 -13.85 15.05 -6.30
CA ILE A 70 -15.18 14.44 -6.27
C ILE A 70 -16.02 14.97 -7.41
N SER A 71 -16.69 14.08 -8.14
CA SER A 71 -17.78 14.41 -9.04
C SER A 71 -19.12 14.04 -8.38
N PHE A 72 -20.06 14.98 -8.38
CA PHE A 72 -21.43 14.77 -7.92
C PHE A 72 -22.40 14.49 -9.06
N ASN A 73 -21.89 14.27 -10.27
CA ASN A 73 -22.72 13.91 -11.42
C ASN A 73 -23.20 12.47 -11.33
N PRO A 74 -24.43 12.16 -11.81
CA PRO A 74 -24.90 10.78 -11.83
C PRO A 74 -24.00 9.89 -12.70
N VAL A 75 -23.80 8.63 -12.27
CA VAL A 75 -23.03 7.63 -13.03
C VAL A 75 -23.64 7.42 -14.42
N VAL A 76 -24.98 7.35 -14.51
CA VAL A 76 -25.70 7.21 -15.76
C VAL A 76 -26.26 8.57 -16.15
N LYS A 77 -25.44 9.37 -16.82
CA LYS A 77 -25.74 10.74 -17.24
C LYS A 77 -25.92 10.83 -18.75
N ASP A 78 -24.87 10.47 -19.47
CA ASP A 78 -24.81 10.48 -20.91
C ASP A 78 -24.14 9.20 -21.41
N VAL A 79 -24.74 8.54 -22.38
CA VAL A 79 -24.20 7.32 -22.97
C VAL A 79 -22.88 7.63 -23.69
N GLY A 80 -21.83 6.86 -23.36
CA GLY A 80 -20.52 6.97 -23.99
C GLY A 80 -19.51 7.87 -23.28
N TYR A 81 -19.89 8.54 -22.18
CA TYR A 81 -18.95 9.31 -21.36
C TYR A 81 -18.61 8.55 -20.08
N PRO A 82 -17.31 8.39 -19.74
CA PRO A 82 -16.91 7.72 -18.50
C PRO A 82 -17.30 8.57 -17.27
N ASP A 83 -17.63 7.90 -16.17
CA ASP A 83 -17.82 8.57 -14.89
C ASP A 83 -16.47 9.07 -14.37
N GLU A 84 -16.43 10.31 -13.91
CA GLU A 84 -15.19 10.96 -13.47
C GLU A 84 -14.61 10.28 -12.24
N ASN A 85 -15.45 9.84 -11.28
CA ASN A 85 -14.98 9.16 -10.08
C ASN A 85 -14.38 7.79 -10.42
N ILE A 86 -14.96 7.07 -11.38
CA ILE A 86 -14.43 5.79 -11.86
C ILE A 86 -13.07 6.02 -12.55
N THR A 87 -12.98 7.06 -13.37
CA THR A 87 -11.74 7.41 -14.09
C THR A 87 -10.61 7.76 -13.10
N GLU A 88 -10.92 8.52 -12.05
CA GLU A 88 -9.94 8.87 -11.01
C GLU A 88 -9.42 7.65 -10.24
N MET A 89 -10.27 6.66 -10.01
CA MET A 89 -9.87 5.40 -9.40
C MET A 89 -8.96 4.57 -10.28
N ALA A 90 -9.11 4.67 -11.61
CA ALA A 90 -8.36 3.86 -12.56
C ALA A 90 -6.84 4.06 -12.43
N GLU A 91 -6.38 5.27 -12.18
CA GLU A 91 -4.95 5.55 -11.95
C GLU A 91 -4.44 4.82 -10.70
N PHE A 92 -5.25 4.79 -9.65
CA PHE A 92 -4.86 4.12 -8.41
C PHE A 92 -4.92 2.60 -8.54
N GLN A 93 -5.76 2.07 -9.45
CA GLN A 93 -5.78 0.65 -9.81
C GLN A 93 -4.43 0.18 -10.37
N GLU A 94 -3.69 1.05 -11.05
CA GLU A 94 -2.36 0.72 -11.57
C GLU A 94 -1.40 0.28 -10.46
N VAL A 95 -1.55 0.80 -9.25
CA VAL A 95 -0.72 0.41 -8.11
C VAL A 95 -1.02 -1.04 -7.71
N ILE A 96 -2.31 -1.41 -7.69
CA ILE A 96 -2.72 -2.80 -7.40
C ILE A 96 -2.12 -3.75 -8.43
N ASP A 97 -2.25 -3.42 -9.71
CA ASP A 97 -1.73 -4.23 -10.80
C ASP A 97 -0.20 -4.36 -10.72
N TRP A 98 0.47 -3.27 -10.39
CA TRP A 98 1.93 -3.28 -10.20
C TRP A 98 2.36 -4.18 -9.03
N VAL A 99 1.66 -4.13 -7.89
CA VAL A 99 1.97 -5.00 -6.73
C VAL A 99 1.80 -6.47 -7.11
N LYS A 100 0.73 -6.81 -7.84
CA LYS A 100 0.51 -8.18 -8.33
C LYS A 100 1.64 -8.64 -9.25
N GLU A 101 2.10 -7.76 -10.14
CA GLU A 101 3.24 -8.05 -11.02
C GLU A 101 4.52 -8.28 -10.22
N GLN A 102 4.80 -7.45 -9.20
CA GLN A 102 5.99 -7.63 -8.36
C GLN A 102 5.93 -8.97 -7.61
N GLN A 103 4.76 -9.37 -7.15
CA GLN A 103 4.57 -10.70 -6.52
C GLN A 103 4.90 -11.82 -7.50
N GLU A 104 4.43 -11.75 -8.72
CA GLU A 104 4.72 -12.76 -9.76
C GLU A 104 6.22 -12.83 -10.08
N LEU A 105 6.90 -11.68 -10.07
CA LEU A 105 8.33 -11.59 -10.33
C LEU A 105 9.18 -11.90 -9.09
N SER A 106 8.58 -12.11 -7.94
CA SER A 106 9.27 -12.22 -6.64
C SER A 106 10.18 -11.02 -6.36
N ASN A 107 9.78 -9.84 -6.83
CA ASN A 107 10.50 -8.59 -6.61
C ASN A 107 9.91 -7.89 -5.39
N TYR A 108 10.60 -7.97 -4.26
CA TYR A 108 10.11 -7.56 -2.96
C TYR A 108 10.92 -6.40 -2.36
N PRO A 109 10.35 -5.67 -1.38
CA PRO A 109 11.13 -4.70 -0.61
C PRO A 109 12.25 -5.39 0.15
N ASP A 110 13.30 -4.64 0.45
CA ASP A 110 14.44 -5.15 1.20
C ASP A 110 14.24 -5.00 2.71
N PHE A 111 13.77 -6.07 3.34
CA PHE A 111 13.59 -6.12 4.79
C PHE A 111 14.85 -6.55 5.56
N GLY A 112 15.98 -6.68 4.86
CA GLY A 112 17.25 -7.07 5.45
C GLY A 112 17.53 -8.57 5.36
N GLU A 113 18.76 -8.95 5.67
CA GLU A 113 19.26 -10.33 5.53
C GLU A 113 18.54 -11.32 6.44
N GLN A 114 17.99 -10.83 7.56
CA GLN A 114 17.33 -11.68 8.55
C GLN A 114 15.86 -11.97 8.18
N CYS A 115 15.34 -11.35 7.15
CA CYS A 115 13.95 -11.49 6.74
C CYS A 115 13.85 -12.09 5.34
N ILE A 116 13.01 -13.11 5.22
CA ILE A 116 12.70 -13.73 3.92
C ILE A 116 11.24 -13.44 3.63
N ILE A 117 10.98 -12.69 2.55
CA ILE A 117 9.59 -12.38 2.17
C ILE A 117 8.99 -13.60 1.48
N ASP A 118 7.84 -14.03 1.99
CA ASP A 118 7.08 -15.15 1.48
C ASP A 118 6.10 -14.70 0.40
N GLU A 119 5.33 -13.67 0.70
CA GLU A 119 4.39 -13.11 -0.28
C GLU A 119 4.09 -11.64 0.01
N MET A 120 3.67 -10.95 -1.03
CA MET A 120 3.17 -9.59 -0.98
C MET A 120 1.83 -9.53 -1.70
N MET A 121 0.80 -8.96 -1.07
CA MET A 121 -0.53 -8.93 -1.64
C MET A 121 -1.25 -7.62 -1.37
N VAL A 122 -2.20 -7.29 -2.21
CA VAL A 122 -3.19 -6.25 -1.96
C VAL A 122 -4.45 -6.94 -1.45
N LEU A 123 -5.02 -6.44 -0.35
CA LEU A 123 -6.16 -7.09 0.31
C LEU A 123 -7.50 -6.83 -0.39
N SER A 124 -7.51 -6.02 -1.45
CA SER A 124 -8.69 -5.74 -2.27
C SER A 124 -8.30 -5.72 -3.73
N ASP A 125 -9.17 -6.22 -4.61
CA ASP A 125 -8.92 -6.18 -6.06
C ASP A 125 -9.10 -4.78 -6.65
N ASN A 126 -9.75 -3.87 -5.92
CA ASN A 126 -9.99 -2.51 -6.35
C ASN A 126 -9.70 -1.53 -5.22
N PRO A 127 -9.34 -0.26 -5.55
CA PRO A 127 -9.30 0.79 -4.55
C PRO A 127 -10.66 0.95 -3.86
N VAL A 128 -10.63 1.30 -2.58
CA VAL A 128 -11.83 1.46 -1.75
C VAL A 128 -11.93 2.90 -1.31
N LEU A 129 -13.13 3.47 -1.34
CA LEU A 129 -13.37 4.79 -0.77
C LEU A 129 -13.12 4.71 0.74
N TYR A 130 -12.10 5.42 1.21
CA TYR A 130 -11.73 5.46 2.62
C TYR A 130 -12.60 6.45 3.39
N ASP A 131 -12.67 7.69 2.92
CA ASP A 131 -13.56 8.74 3.41
C ASP A 131 -13.61 9.92 2.43
N VAL A 132 -14.27 10.98 2.86
CA VAL A 132 -14.32 12.26 2.16
C VAL A 132 -13.76 13.33 3.10
N ASP A 133 -12.77 14.08 2.61
CA ASP A 133 -12.21 15.21 3.36
C ASP A 133 -12.98 16.49 2.99
N GLU A 134 -13.82 16.92 3.90
CA GLU A 134 -14.64 18.14 3.75
C GLU A 134 -13.98 19.37 4.38
N SER A 135 -12.78 19.22 4.97
CA SER A 135 -12.04 20.33 5.57
C SER A 135 -11.48 21.30 4.54
N VAL A 136 -11.50 20.91 3.26
CA VAL A 136 -11.06 21.72 2.12
C VAL A 136 -12.22 21.98 1.18
N SER A 137 -12.10 23.05 0.37
CA SER A 137 -13.09 23.39 -0.65
C SER A 137 -12.40 23.52 -2.01
N PRO A 138 -12.77 22.71 -3.02
CA PRO A 138 -13.77 21.64 -2.99
C PRO A 138 -13.33 20.45 -2.12
N ALA A 139 -14.30 19.70 -1.59
CA ALA A 139 -14.03 18.48 -0.84
C ALA A 139 -13.32 17.43 -1.71
N LEU A 140 -12.48 16.60 -1.09
CA LEU A 140 -11.72 15.56 -1.78
C LEU A 140 -12.12 14.18 -1.26
N ALA A 141 -12.23 13.22 -2.17
CA ALA A 141 -12.36 11.82 -1.83
C ALA A 141 -10.98 11.23 -1.53
N ARG A 142 -10.89 10.41 -0.47
CA ARG A 142 -9.71 9.60 -0.19
C ARG A 142 -10.00 8.15 -0.53
N TYR A 143 -9.23 7.61 -1.47
CA TYR A 143 -9.29 6.19 -1.82
C TYR A 143 -8.10 5.47 -1.22
N SER A 144 -8.29 4.22 -0.84
CA SER A 144 -7.24 3.44 -0.18
C SER A 144 -7.06 2.07 -0.81
N ILE A 145 -5.84 1.57 -0.70
CA ILE A 145 -5.50 0.16 -0.87
C ILE A 145 -4.69 -0.26 0.36
N THR A 146 -4.92 -1.49 0.81
CA THR A 146 -4.14 -2.08 1.90
C THR A 146 -3.20 -3.12 1.32
N ILE A 147 -1.92 -2.98 1.62
CA ILE A 147 -0.88 -3.90 1.15
C ILE A 147 -0.33 -4.64 2.34
N GLN A 148 -0.14 -5.95 2.17
CA GLN A 148 0.35 -6.86 3.18
C GLN A 148 1.57 -7.61 2.67
N VAL A 149 2.58 -7.71 3.51
CA VAL A 149 3.79 -8.50 3.25
C VAL A 149 3.92 -9.53 4.35
N ASN A 150 3.90 -10.81 3.99
CA ASN A 150 4.19 -11.90 4.90
C ASN A 150 5.65 -12.28 4.76
N TYR A 151 6.36 -12.34 5.89
CA TYR A 151 7.80 -12.61 5.89
C TYR A 151 8.21 -13.47 7.06
N LEU A 152 9.27 -14.26 6.86
CA LEU A 152 9.91 -15.05 7.89
C LEU A 152 11.02 -14.22 8.51
N ASP A 153 10.93 -13.99 9.81
CA ASP A 153 11.95 -13.28 10.58
C ASP A 153 12.87 -14.29 11.27
N ASN A 154 14.12 -14.32 10.81
CA ASN A 154 15.15 -15.21 11.34
C ASN A 154 16.04 -14.54 12.39
N SER A 155 15.75 -13.30 12.82
CA SER A 155 16.58 -12.55 13.76
C SER A 155 16.71 -13.22 15.13
N GLN A 156 15.73 -14.05 15.51
CA GLN A 156 15.70 -14.81 16.76
C GLN A 156 16.05 -16.29 16.57
N LYS A 157 16.60 -16.65 15.41
CA LYS A 157 16.94 -18.03 15.12
C LYS A 157 18.04 -18.52 16.05
N LEU A 158 17.84 -19.70 16.67
CA LEU A 158 18.74 -20.24 17.69
C LEU A 158 20.09 -20.71 17.13
N TRP A 159 20.10 -21.11 15.85
CA TRP A 159 21.30 -21.59 15.17
C TRP A 159 21.53 -20.75 13.90
N GLN A 160 22.23 -19.63 14.09
CA GLN A 160 22.69 -18.81 12.97
C GLN A 160 24.17 -19.15 12.72
N ASN A 161 24.47 -19.43 11.47
CA ASN A 161 25.84 -19.65 11.04
C ASN A 161 26.48 -18.34 10.58
#